data_e7aafa3ec7c06feeb731610bf5aca986
#
_entry.id   e7aafa3ec7c06feeb731610bf5aca986
#
_cell.length_a   1.000
_cell.length_b   1.000
_cell.length_c   1.000
_cell.angle_alpha   90.00
_cell.angle_beta   90.00
_cell.angle_gamma   90.00
#
_symmetry.space_group_name_H-M   'P 1'
#
loop_
_entity.id
_entity.type
_entity.pdbx_description
1 polymer ?
#
loop_
_entity_poly.entity_id
_entity_poly.type
_entity_poly.pdbx_seq_one_letter_code
_entity_poly.pdbx_strand_id
1 'polypeptide(L)'
;FSVGEYWDGNPSIINWINSTNKKSAAFDFQFRYNVRDAVGVKDNKIVSSPNWSKLKSDYNLMHDATYRQYAITFVENHDMQYRSKDEPLDPLKRDTLAANAYMLAMPGTPCVFQPHWRAYKQEIKSMIEARKLAGITNMSNYTNKMAQTACFANETTGNKAKLIVVVGNKTKAYTPSADYAQILEGYHYRYYLSKSAETAWCNIPSGEYEAGFKAKLTAVSQNSNAKLVYTTDGTAPTAKSKQVATGSTINIEETCTLKVGLLINGNVTGIRTYNYTIKAFEPYTITVYANADQVTNWGSAMYFYAWNTSGELTEKWPGTAVTATKTLNGKKWYYMDFKIKSKDAIVNIIFNQGKNKKQTEDLKAVNSTKFYEITTTQNNGKYTCKDVTAIWAPTGITGTPTISNTTTDNAWYTLSGMKLGKKPAESGVYIHQGKKVIIR
;
A
#
# COMPACT_ATOMS: atom_id res chain seq x y z
N PHE A 1 -28.98 -7.91 9.97
CA PHE A 1 -27.96 -8.91 9.59
C PHE A 1 -27.14 -9.24 10.83
N SER A 2 -27.10 -10.54 11.22
CA SER A 2 -26.32 -11.03 12.36
C SER A 2 -25.13 -11.84 11.86
N VAL A 3 -23.98 -11.68 12.52
CA VAL A 3 -22.76 -12.46 12.27
C VAL A 3 -22.25 -12.95 13.61
N GLY A 4 -21.98 -14.25 13.73
CA GLY A 4 -21.36 -14.84 14.90
C GLY A 4 -19.89 -15.11 14.70
N GLU A 5 -19.10 -14.81 15.71
CA GLU A 5 -17.73 -15.25 15.83
C GLU A 5 -17.70 -16.50 16.73
N TYR A 6 -17.90 -17.66 16.10
CA TYR A 6 -17.87 -18.95 16.77
C TYR A 6 -16.62 -19.70 16.29
N TRP A 7 -15.56 -19.61 17.07
CA TRP A 7 -14.23 -20.11 16.71
C TRP A 7 -14.14 -21.62 16.96
N ASP A 8 -14.58 -22.39 15.98
CA ASP A 8 -14.62 -23.86 16.07
C ASP A 8 -14.52 -24.51 14.68
N GLY A 9 -14.61 -25.83 14.61
CA GLY A 9 -14.69 -26.60 13.37
C GLY A 9 -16.06 -26.46 12.67
N ASN A 10 -16.10 -26.79 11.38
CA ASN A 10 -17.31 -26.70 10.56
C ASN A 10 -18.57 -27.32 11.18
N PRO A 11 -18.53 -28.54 11.75
CA PRO A 11 -19.76 -29.15 12.34
C PRO A 11 -20.36 -28.28 13.43
N SER A 12 -19.53 -27.73 14.33
CA SER A 12 -19.99 -26.88 15.43
C SER A 12 -20.54 -25.56 14.92
N ILE A 13 -19.88 -24.93 13.93
CA ILE A 13 -20.35 -23.69 13.29
C ILE A 13 -21.67 -23.92 12.56
N ILE A 14 -21.85 -25.05 11.86
CA ILE A 14 -23.08 -25.43 11.18
C ILE A 14 -24.22 -25.63 12.22
N ASN A 15 -23.95 -26.33 13.31
CA ASN A 15 -24.92 -26.53 14.38
C ASN A 15 -25.34 -25.20 15.01
N TRP A 16 -24.38 -24.29 15.22
CA TRP A 16 -24.67 -22.94 15.71
C TRP A 16 -25.53 -22.15 14.72
N ILE A 17 -25.24 -22.15 13.41
CA ILE A 17 -26.07 -21.50 12.39
C ILE A 17 -27.50 -22.07 12.43
N ASN A 18 -27.65 -23.38 12.52
CA ASN A 18 -28.95 -24.02 12.59
C ASN A 18 -29.72 -23.64 13.87
N SER A 19 -29.04 -23.54 15.02
CA SER A 19 -29.66 -23.12 16.29
C SER A 19 -30.22 -21.69 16.25
N THR A 20 -29.67 -20.83 15.38
CA THR A 20 -30.20 -19.48 15.11
C THR A 20 -31.38 -19.49 14.12
N ASN A 21 -31.91 -20.66 13.73
CA ASN A 21 -32.87 -20.83 12.64
C ASN A 21 -32.34 -20.21 11.32
N LYS A 22 -31.03 -20.31 11.08
CA LYS A 22 -30.31 -19.75 9.88
C LYS A 22 -30.47 -18.23 9.73
N LYS A 23 -30.70 -17.51 10.85
CA LYS A 23 -30.83 -16.04 10.87
C LYS A 23 -29.47 -15.32 11.05
N SER A 24 -28.42 -16.03 11.38
CA SER A 24 -27.07 -15.49 11.54
C SER A 24 -26.09 -16.16 10.59
N ALA A 25 -25.22 -15.36 9.99
CA ALA A 25 -24.00 -15.82 9.33
C ALA A 25 -22.90 -16.06 10.38
N ALA A 26 -21.84 -16.76 10.00
CA ALA A 26 -20.69 -17.03 10.87
C ALA A 26 -19.38 -16.81 10.14
N PHE A 27 -18.34 -16.41 10.87
CA PHE A 27 -16.98 -16.38 10.35
C PHE A 27 -16.51 -17.79 10.00
N ASP A 28 -15.99 -17.96 8.78
CA ASP A 28 -15.46 -19.21 8.25
C ASP A 28 -14.01 -19.42 8.65
N PHE A 29 -13.81 -19.86 9.89
CA PHE A 29 -12.47 -20.10 10.44
C PHE A 29 -11.69 -21.16 9.65
N GLN A 30 -12.38 -22.16 9.10
CA GLN A 30 -11.71 -23.21 8.34
C GLN A 30 -11.23 -22.70 6.98
N PHE A 31 -11.95 -21.77 6.35
CA PHE A 31 -11.45 -21.05 5.16
C PHE A 31 -10.14 -20.33 5.47
N ARG A 32 -10.11 -19.60 6.57
CA ARG A 32 -8.89 -18.90 7.03
C ARG A 32 -7.74 -19.87 7.27
N TYR A 33 -7.98 -21.03 7.92
CA TYR A 33 -6.93 -22.01 8.17
C TYR A 33 -6.42 -22.67 6.88
N ASN A 34 -7.28 -22.92 5.90
CA ASN A 34 -6.85 -23.41 4.58
C ASN A 34 -5.91 -22.41 3.89
N VAL A 35 -6.18 -21.11 4.00
CA VAL A 35 -5.31 -20.05 3.46
C VAL A 35 -3.99 -20.00 4.23
N ARG A 36 -3.99 -20.01 5.57
CA ARG A 36 -2.80 -20.06 6.41
C ARG A 36 -1.89 -21.23 6.04
N ASP A 37 -2.47 -22.41 5.92
CA ASP A 37 -1.74 -23.65 5.61
C ASP A 37 -1.20 -23.64 4.17
N ALA A 38 -1.92 -23.01 3.24
CA ALA A 38 -1.45 -22.84 1.87
C ALA A 38 -0.21 -21.93 1.80
N VAL A 39 -0.16 -20.87 2.58
CA VAL A 39 1.01 -19.98 2.65
C VAL A 39 2.10 -20.52 3.58
N GLY A 40 1.86 -21.60 4.32
CA GLY A 40 2.86 -22.29 5.15
C GLY A 40 3.26 -21.52 6.39
N VAL A 41 2.28 -20.98 7.11
CA VAL A 41 2.46 -20.25 8.37
C VAL A 41 1.85 -21.05 9.53
N LYS A 42 2.54 -21.07 10.68
CA LYS A 42 2.05 -21.63 11.94
C LYS A 42 2.81 -21.02 13.11
N ASP A 43 2.14 -20.79 14.24
CA ASP A 43 2.72 -20.28 15.50
C ASP A 43 3.61 -19.05 15.27
N ASN A 44 3.05 -18.06 14.53
CA ASN A 44 3.74 -16.81 14.16
C ASN A 44 5.05 -17.02 13.36
N LYS A 45 5.24 -18.17 12.72
CA LYS A 45 6.44 -18.52 11.94
C LYS A 45 6.09 -18.99 10.54
N ILE A 46 7.00 -18.80 9.60
CA ILE A 46 7.00 -19.49 8.32
C ILE A 46 7.58 -20.87 8.57
N VAL A 47 6.75 -21.93 8.48
CA VAL A 47 7.13 -23.31 8.81
C VAL A 47 7.40 -24.16 7.59
N SER A 48 6.95 -23.74 6.41
CA SER A 48 7.18 -24.46 5.15
C SER A 48 7.12 -23.52 3.94
N SER A 49 7.57 -24.00 2.79
CA SER A 49 7.26 -23.36 1.49
C SER A 49 5.74 -23.34 1.25
N PRO A 50 5.20 -22.37 0.49
CA PRO A 50 3.80 -22.36 0.14
C PRO A 50 3.39 -23.65 -0.59
N ASN A 51 2.21 -24.14 -0.22
CA ASN A 51 1.54 -25.21 -0.94
C ASN A 51 0.11 -24.78 -1.26
N TRP A 52 -0.07 -24.13 -2.39
CA TRP A 52 -1.33 -23.56 -2.82
C TRP A 52 -2.41 -24.62 -3.14
N SER A 53 -2.03 -25.88 -3.38
CA SER A 53 -2.99 -26.97 -3.57
C SER A 53 -3.90 -27.21 -2.35
N LYS A 54 -3.49 -26.78 -1.16
CA LYS A 54 -4.29 -26.85 0.07
C LYS A 54 -5.58 -26.00 0.01
N LEU A 55 -5.65 -25.01 -0.87
CA LEU A 55 -6.87 -24.24 -1.11
C LEU A 55 -7.98 -25.07 -1.76
N LYS A 56 -7.70 -26.28 -2.25
CA LYS A 56 -8.71 -27.22 -2.74
C LYS A 56 -9.50 -27.88 -1.61
N SER A 57 -9.07 -27.74 -0.35
CA SER A 57 -9.78 -28.32 0.80
C SER A 57 -11.26 -27.92 0.80
N ASP A 58 -12.13 -28.89 0.93
CA ASP A 58 -13.58 -28.73 1.02
C ASP A 58 -14.07 -28.56 2.47
N TYR A 59 -13.17 -28.66 3.44
CA TYR A 59 -13.49 -28.52 4.87
C TYR A 59 -13.54 -27.04 5.28
N ASN A 60 -14.55 -26.32 4.80
CA ASN A 60 -14.93 -24.97 5.25
C ASN A 60 -16.38 -24.66 4.81
N LEU A 61 -17.01 -23.64 5.38
CA LEU A 61 -18.40 -23.26 5.07
C LEU A 61 -18.58 -22.83 3.61
N MET A 62 -17.61 -22.10 3.05
CA MET A 62 -17.68 -21.58 1.70
C MET A 62 -17.75 -22.71 0.65
N HIS A 63 -17.14 -23.86 0.90
CA HIS A 63 -17.23 -25.03 0.02
C HIS A 63 -18.59 -25.74 0.11
N ASP A 64 -19.29 -25.69 1.25
CA ASP A 64 -20.60 -26.32 1.42
C ASP A 64 -21.69 -25.50 0.71
N ALA A 65 -22.28 -26.07 -0.34
CA ALA A 65 -23.31 -25.41 -1.14
C ALA A 65 -24.56 -25.00 -0.30
N THR A 66 -24.88 -25.71 0.80
CA THR A 66 -25.99 -25.40 1.68
C THR A 66 -25.67 -24.22 2.62
N TYR A 67 -24.44 -24.17 3.12
CA TYR A 67 -24.03 -23.18 4.15
C TYR A 67 -23.19 -22.03 3.61
N ARG A 68 -22.77 -22.08 2.36
CA ARG A 68 -21.98 -21.02 1.68
C ARG A 68 -22.53 -19.62 1.86
N GLN A 69 -23.86 -19.49 1.80
CA GLN A 69 -24.53 -18.18 1.95
C GLN A 69 -24.32 -17.54 3.33
N TYR A 70 -24.01 -18.35 4.34
CA TYR A 70 -23.75 -17.89 5.72
C TYR A 70 -22.27 -17.73 6.02
N ALA A 71 -21.38 -18.07 5.08
CA ALA A 71 -19.94 -17.96 5.27
C ALA A 71 -19.48 -16.49 5.19
N ILE A 72 -18.96 -15.95 6.28
CA ILE A 72 -18.17 -14.73 6.28
C ILE A 72 -16.70 -15.13 6.10
N THR A 73 -16.23 -15.07 4.86
CA THR A 73 -14.85 -15.47 4.54
C THR A 73 -13.86 -14.39 4.95
N PHE A 74 -12.76 -14.78 5.56
CA PHE A 74 -11.69 -13.88 5.95
C PHE A 74 -10.34 -14.61 5.88
N VAL A 75 -9.25 -13.86 5.78
CA VAL A 75 -7.89 -14.42 5.75
C VAL A 75 -7.10 -14.10 7.01
N GLU A 76 -7.48 -13.03 7.69
CA GLU A 76 -6.88 -12.58 8.95
C GLU A 76 -7.84 -11.67 9.71
N ASN A 77 -7.73 -11.64 11.06
CA ASN A 77 -8.42 -10.71 11.93
C ASN A 77 -7.50 -10.28 13.08
N HIS A 78 -8.00 -9.46 14.01
CA HIS A 78 -7.23 -8.92 15.12
C HIS A 78 -6.79 -10.00 16.13
N ASP A 79 -7.54 -11.10 16.26
CA ASP A 79 -7.23 -12.20 17.17
C ASP A 79 -6.16 -13.16 16.64
N MET A 80 -5.78 -13.04 15.36
CA MET A 80 -4.70 -13.82 14.77
C MET A 80 -3.33 -13.12 14.89
N GLN A 81 -3.28 -11.90 15.46
CA GLN A 81 -2.03 -11.17 15.61
C GLN A 81 -1.20 -11.71 16.77
N TYR A 82 0.13 -11.68 16.61
CA TYR A 82 1.05 -12.07 17.67
C TYR A 82 0.81 -11.26 18.95
N ARG A 83 0.65 -11.93 20.08
CA ARG A 83 0.47 -11.32 21.41
C ARG A 83 1.67 -11.51 22.32
N SER A 84 2.14 -12.75 22.45
CA SER A 84 3.27 -13.10 23.31
C SER A 84 3.96 -14.37 22.82
N LYS A 85 5.02 -14.82 23.52
CA LYS A 85 5.67 -16.12 23.27
C LYS A 85 4.74 -17.29 23.56
N ASP A 86 3.87 -17.15 24.55
CA ASP A 86 2.95 -18.20 25.01
C ASP A 86 1.66 -18.20 24.16
N GLU A 87 1.36 -17.06 23.51
CA GLU A 87 0.23 -16.88 22.61
C GLU A 87 0.71 -16.32 21.26
N PRO A 88 1.45 -17.12 20.44
CA PRO A 88 2.09 -16.62 19.23
C PRO A 88 1.11 -16.35 18.11
N LEU A 89 -0.03 -17.04 18.07
CA LEU A 89 -1.07 -16.97 17.03
C LEU A 89 -0.50 -17.13 15.59
N ASP A 90 -1.31 -16.90 14.59
CA ASP A 90 -0.96 -17.23 13.21
C ASP A 90 -1.21 -16.07 12.23
N PRO A 91 -0.61 -14.87 12.41
CA PRO A 91 -0.78 -13.80 11.42
C PRO A 91 -0.17 -14.22 10.08
N LEU A 92 -0.75 -13.77 8.98
CA LEU A 92 -0.16 -13.98 7.66
C LEU A 92 1.19 -13.25 7.58
N LYS A 93 2.26 -14.01 7.43
CA LYS A 93 3.64 -13.49 7.35
C LYS A 93 4.09 -13.20 5.92
N ARG A 94 3.35 -13.67 4.93
CA ARG A 94 3.65 -13.52 3.50
C ARG A 94 2.39 -13.75 2.66
N ASP A 95 2.48 -13.43 1.39
CA ASP A 95 1.44 -13.69 0.39
C ASP A 95 0.07 -13.07 0.71
N THR A 96 0.06 -12.00 1.54
CA THR A 96 -1.16 -11.31 1.98
C THR A 96 -2.03 -10.85 0.82
N LEU A 97 -1.42 -10.33 -0.26
CA LEU A 97 -2.16 -9.93 -1.46
C LEU A 97 -2.79 -11.13 -2.17
N ALA A 98 -2.04 -12.22 -2.35
CA ALA A 98 -2.56 -13.44 -2.98
C ALA A 98 -3.68 -14.09 -2.15
N ALA A 99 -3.58 -14.06 -0.82
CA ALA A 99 -4.61 -14.53 0.10
C ALA A 99 -5.91 -13.70 -0.05
N ASN A 100 -5.81 -12.36 -0.07
CA ASN A 100 -6.97 -11.49 -0.31
C ASN A 100 -7.52 -11.65 -1.73
N ALA A 101 -6.66 -11.82 -2.75
CA ALA A 101 -7.10 -12.08 -4.11
C ALA A 101 -7.91 -13.38 -4.20
N TYR A 102 -7.45 -14.46 -3.55
CA TYR A 102 -8.23 -15.70 -3.47
C TYR A 102 -9.59 -15.44 -2.81
N MET A 103 -9.61 -14.89 -1.61
CA MET A 103 -10.86 -14.63 -0.85
C MET A 103 -11.85 -13.78 -1.64
N LEU A 104 -11.40 -12.69 -2.25
CA LEU A 104 -12.26 -11.74 -2.96
C LEU A 104 -12.80 -12.31 -4.28
N ALA A 105 -12.17 -13.32 -4.87
CA ALA A 105 -12.66 -13.99 -6.06
C ALA A 105 -13.57 -15.18 -5.77
N MET A 106 -13.64 -15.65 -4.51
CA MET A 106 -14.46 -16.81 -4.12
C MET A 106 -15.86 -16.39 -3.66
N PRO A 107 -16.84 -17.33 -3.61
CA PRO A 107 -18.14 -17.08 -2.98
C PRO A 107 -18.04 -16.76 -1.48
N GLY A 108 -19.16 -16.66 -0.79
CA GLY A 108 -19.24 -16.19 0.59
C GLY A 108 -19.24 -14.66 0.66
N THR A 109 -19.34 -14.12 1.86
CA THR A 109 -19.26 -12.68 2.13
C THR A 109 -17.85 -12.34 2.62
N PRO A 110 -17.00 -11.71 1.81
CA PRO A 110 -15.63 -11.45 2.22
C PRO A 110 -15.53 -10.33 3.25
N CYS A 111 -14.78 -10.57 4.32
CA CYS A 111 -14.42 -9.60 5.34
C CYS A 111 -12.92 -9.27 5.22
N VAL A 112 -12.61 -8.04 4.78
CA VAL A 112 -11.23 -7.58 4.60
C VAL A 112 -10.71 -7.03 5.92
N PHE A 113 -9.58 -7.55 6.38
CA PHE A 113 -8.91 -7.08 7.59
C PHE A 113 -8.37 -5.66 7.40
N GLN A 114 -8.66 -4.74 8.34
CA GLN A 114 -8.32 -3.33 8.22
C GLN A 114 -6.82 -3.05 7.98
N PRO A 115 -5.85 -3.72 8.63
CA PRO A 115 -4.43 -3.54 8.32
C PRO A 115 -4.07 -3.92 6.88
N HIS A 116 -4.69 -4.99 6.31
CA HIS A 116 -4.51 -5.35 4.90
C HIS A 116 -5.07 -4.27 3.97
N TRP A 117 -6.27 -3.74 4.30
CA TRP A 117 -6.84 -2.61 3.57
C TRP A 117 -5.94 -1.38 3.59
N ARG A 118 -5.32 -1.05 4.73
CA ARG A 118 -4.40 0.09 4.84
C ARG A 118 -3.12 -0.10 4.03
N ALA A 119 -2.57 -1.32 4.05
CA ALA A 119 -1.31 -1.64 3.37
C ALA A 119 -1.47 -1.77 1.85
N TYR A 120 -2.63 -2.28 1.38
CA TYR A 120 -2.86 -2.67 -0.02
C TYR A 120 -4.18 -2.13 -0.57
N LYS A 121 -4.52 -0.89 -0.19
CA LYS A 121 -5.83 -0.29 -0.46
C LYS A 121 -6.19 -0.31 -1.93
N GLN A 122 -5.25 0.01 -2.82
CA GLN A 122 -5.55 0.14 -4.25
C GLN A 122 -5.74 -1.24 -4.90
N GLU A 123 -4.88 -2.20 -4.57
CA GLU A 123 -4.98 -3.57 -5.07
C GLU A 123 -6.28 -4.23 -4.61
N ILE A 124 -6.62 -4.11 -3.33
CA ILE A 124 -7.86 -4.67 -2.76
C ILE A 124 -9.09 -4.00 -3.39
N LYS A 125 -9.07 -2.67 -3.62
CA LYS A 125 -10.15 -1.99 -4.35
C LYS A 125 -10.33 -2.56 -5.76
N SER A 126 -9.26 -2.76 -6.51
CA SER A 126 -9.33 -3.36 -7.86
C SER A 126 -9.91 -4.77 -7.82
N MET A 127 -9.53 -5.59 -6.83
CA MET A 127 -10.10 -6.93 -6.64
C MET A 127 -11.59 -6.88 -6.33
N ILE A 128 -12.03 -5.95 -5.47
CA ILE A 128 -13.44 -5.73 -5.14
C ILE A 128 -14.22 -5.27 -6.38
N GLU A 129 -13.66 -4.37 -7.18
CA GLU A 129 -14.30 -3.93 -8.42
C GLU A 129 -14.44 -5.08 -9.44
N ALA A 130 -13.41 -5.93 -9.57
CA ALA A 130 -13.47 -7.12 -10.41
C ALA A 130 -14.56 -8.10 -9.95
N ARG A 131 -14.66 -8.35 -8.62
CA ARG A 131 -15.73 -9.16 -8.00
C ARG A 131 -17.11 -8.59 -8.35
N LYS A 132 -17.33 -7.29 -8.16
CA LYS A 132 -18.61 -6.61 -8.45
C LYS A 132 -18.94 -6.65 -9.94
N LEU A 133 -17.94 -6.49 -10.80
CA LEU A 133 -18.11 -6.54 -12.24
C LEU A 133 -18.51 -7.93 -12.72
N ALA A 134 -17.91 -8.98 -12.17
CA ALA A 134 -18.33 -10.36 -12.42
C ALA A 134 -19.70 -10.68 -11.80
N GLY A 135 -20.16 -9.91 -10.82
CA GLY A 135 -21.41 -10.16 -10.10
C GLY A 135 -21.32 -11.36 -9.16
N ILE A 136 -20.17 -11.57 -8.53
CA ILE A 136 -19.99 -12.66 -7.56
C ILE A 136 -20.73 -12.35 -6.28
N THR A 137 -21.54 -13.30 -5.83
CA THR A 137 -22.33 -13.25 -4.60
C THR A 137 -21.84 -14.28 -3.58
N ASN A 138 -22.44 -14.28 -2.40
CA ASN A 138 -22.18 -15.31 -1.39
C ASN A 138 -22.65 -16.71 -1.80
N MET A 139 -23.51 -16.83 -2.82
CA MET A 139 -24.04 -18.11 -3.33
C MET A 139 -23.46 -18.51 -4.69
N SER A 140 -22.55 -17.74 -5.26
CA SER A 140 -21.95 -18.06 -6.56
C SER A 140 -21.32 -19.45 -6.58
N ASN A 141 -21.43 -20.14 -7.71
CA ASN A 141 -20.74 -21.41 -7.92
C ASN A 141 -19.32 -21.17 -8.40
N TYR A 142 -18.46 -22.15 -8.17
CA TYR A 142 -17.07 -22.10 -8.63
C TYR A 142 -16.60 -23.50 -9.05
N THR A 143 -15.52 -23.50 -9.86
CA THR A 143 -14.88 -24.71 -10.37
C THR A 143 -13.38 -24.59 -10.21
N ASN A 144 -12.75 -25.59 -9.60
CA ASN A 144 -11.29 -25.65 -9.54
C ASN A 144 -10.72 -25.96 -10.94
N LYS A 145 -9.81 -25.15 -11.41
CA LYS A 145 -9.14 -25.30 -12.71
C LYS A 145 -7.74 -25.88 -12.59
N MET A 146 -7.06 -25.62 -11.47
CA MET A 146 -5.73 -26.14 -11.16
C MET A 146 -5.51 -26.18 -9.65
N ALA A 147 -4.90 -27.24 -9.15
CA ALA A 147 -4.51 -27.36 -7.75
C ALA A 147 -3.11 -28.01 -7.65
N GLN A 148 -2.08 -27.21 -7.86
CA GLN A 148 -0.69 -27.62 -7.73
C GLN A 148 -0.02 -26.84 -6.58
N THR A 149 1.09 -27.38 -6.05
CA THR A 149 1.85 -26.76 -4.96
C THR A 149 2.21 -25.31 -5.26
N ALA A 150 2.63 -25.01 -6.49
CA ALA A 150 3.13 -23.68 -6.87
C ALA A 150 2.08 -22.80 -7.57
N CYS A 151 0.91 -23.35 -7.92
CA CYS A 151 -0.14 -22.65 -8.66
C CYS A 151 -1.50 -23.25 -8.37
N PHE A 152 -2.43 -22.40 -7.98
CA PHE A 152 -3.83 -22.73 -7.77
C PHE A 152 -4.72 -21.80 -8.60
N ALA A 153 -5.74 -22.35 -9.27
CA ALA A 153 -6.67 -21.56 -10.07
C ALA A 153 -8.11 -22.02 -9.83
N ASN A 154 -9.00 -21.03 -9.58
CA ASN A 154 -10.44 -21.25 -9.48
C ASN A 154 -11.19 -20.26 -10.41
N GLU A 155 -12.26 -20.76 -11.03
CA GLU A 155 -13.23 -19.98 -11.77
C GLU A 155 -14.49 -19.84 -10.95
N THR A 156 -14.92 -18.63 -10.65
CA THR A 156 -16.18 -18.33 -9.97
C THR A 156 -17.17 -17.77 -10.98
N THR A 157 -18.38 -18.33 -11.00
CA THR A 157 -19.47 -17.88 -11.88
C THR A 157 -20.31 -16.85 -11.15
N GLY A 158 -20.19 -15.61 -11.56
CA GLY A 158 -21.05 -14.53 -11.09
C GLY A 158 -22.30 -14.37 -11.94
N ASN A 159 -23.21 -13.47 -11.53
CA ASN A 159 -24.46 -13.20 -12.23
C ASN A 159 -24.25 -12.44 -13.57
N LYS A 160 -23.08 -11.85 -13.79
CA LYS A 160 -22.77 -11.03 -14.99
C LYS A 160 -21.65 -11.63 -15.84
N ALA A 161 -20.66 -12.21 -15.21
CA ALA A 161 -19.49 -12.77 -15.87
C ALA A 161 -18.81 -13.81 -14.99
N LYS A 162 -17.82 -14.53 -15.54
CA LYS A 162 -16.97 -15.44 -14.79
C LYS A 162 -15.64 -14.76 -14.45
N LEU A 163 -15.13 -15.02 -13.26
CA LEU A 163 -13.83 -14.54 -12.80
C LEU A 163 -12.93 -15.71 -12.45
N ILE A 164 -11.75 -15.78 -13.06
CA ILE A 164 -10.72 -16.72 -12.67
C ILE A 164 -9.69 -16.00 -11.80
N VAL A 165 -9.44 -16.55 -10.61
CA VAL A 165 -8.30 -16.20 -9.77
C VAL A 165 -7.21 -17.26 -9.93
N VAL A 166 -5.98 -16.79 -10.12
CA VAL A 166 -4.78 -17.62 -10.08
C VAL A 166 -3.90 -17.10 -8.96
N VAL A 167 -3.53 -17.97 -8.02
CA VAL A 167 -2.62 -17.62 -6.93
C VAL A 167 -1.43 -18.59 -6.85
N GLY A 168 -0.32 -18.09 -6.38
CA GLY A 168 0.90 -18.88 -6.20
C GLY A 168 2.15 -18.25 -6.79
N ASN A 169 3.30 -18.79 -6.44
CA ASN A 169 4.59 -18.28 -6.91
C ASN A 169 4.87 -18.61 -8.41
N LYS A 170 4.06 -19.47 -9.03
CA LYS A 170 4.12 -19.78 -10.48
C LYS A 170 2.77 -19.52 -11.17
N THR A 171 2.19 -18.33 -10.98
CA THR A 171 0.89 -17.96 -11.59
C THR A 171 0.85 -18.12 -13.11
N LYS A 172 2.00 -18.06 -13.80
CA LYS A 172 2.12 -18.30 -15.26
C LYS A 172 1.92 -19.77 -15.66
N ALA A 173 1.93 -20.71 -14.71
CA ALA A 173 1.67 -22.11 -14.99
C ALA A 173 0.21 -22.39 -15.40
N TYR A 174 -0.70 -21.46 -15.12
CA TYR A 174 -2.07 -21.52 -15.58
C TYR A 174 -2.41 -20.31 -16.47
N THR A 175 -2.89 -20.62 -17.67
CA THR A 175 -3.45 -19.63 -18.59
C THR A 175 -4.84 -20.11 -19.01
N PRO A 176 -5.91 -19.30 -18.85
CA PRO A 176 -7.24 -19.68 -19.31
C PRO A 176 -7.35 -19.66 -20.83
N SER A 177 -8.49 -20.12 -21.37
CA SER A 177 -8.81 -20.02 -22.80
C SER A 177 -8.84 -18.58 -23.28
N ALA A 178 -8.86 -18.40 -24.60
CA ALA A 178 -8.98 -17.08 -25.25
C ALA A 178 -10.26 -16.31 -24.91
N ASP A 179 -11.25 -16.96 -24.25
CA ASP A 179 -12.50 -16.34 -23.79
C ASP A 179 -12.32 -15.44 -22.56
N TYR A 180 -11.13 -15.37 -22.00
CA TYR A 180 -10.80 -14.56 -20.85
C TYR A 180 -9.78 -13.47 -21.18
N ALA A 181 -9.90 -12.33 -20.51
CA ALA A 181 -8.91 -11.26 -20.54
C ALA A 181 -8.27 -11.11 -19.16
N GLN A 182 -6.95 -11.00 -19.11
CA GLN A 182 -6.24 -10.69 -17.87
C GLN A 182 -6.50 -9.22 -17.49
N ILE A 183 -7.12 -9.00 -16.35
CA ILE A 183 -7.50 -7.67 -15.84
C ILE A 183 -6.62 -7.17 -14.71
N LEU A 184 -6.12 -8.06 -13.85
CA LEU A 184 -5.21 -7.73 -12.75
C LEU A 184 -4.04 -8.70 -12.69
N GLU A 185 -2.90 -8.19 -12.23
CA GLU A 185 -1.71 -8.96 -11.90
C GLU A 185 -0.97 -8.26 -10.76
N GLY A 186 -0.51 -9.04 -9.80
CA GLY A 186 0.31 -8.56 -8.69
C GLY A 186 1.15 -9.68 -8.09
N TYR A 187 1.72 -9.42 -6.92
CA TYR A 187 2.58 -10.38 -6.25
C TYR A 187 1.81 -11.68 -5.94
N HIS A 188 2.18 -12.75 -6.63
CA HIS A 188 1.63 -14.08 -6.52
C HIS A 188 0.13 -14.23 -6.82
N TYR A 189 -0.48 -13.29 -7.59
CA TYR A 189 -1.86 -13.44 -8.06
C TYR A 189 -2.08 -12.87 -9.46
N ARG A 190 -3.14 -13.38 -10.13
CA ARG A 190 -3.72 -12.86 -11.38
C ARG A 190 -5.22 -13.03 -11.36
N TYR A 191 -5.91 -12.07 -12.00
CA TYR A 191 -7.34 -12.17 -12.31
C TYR A 191 -7.58 -12.15 -13.79
N TYR A 192 -8.48 -13.05 -14.23
CA TYR A 192 -8.96 -13.10 -15.59
C TYR A 192 -10.48 -13.00 -15.57
N LEU A 193 -11.05 -12.06 -16.33
CA LEU A 193 -12.48 -11.86 -16.48
C LEU A 193 -12.93 -12.43 -17.80
N SER A 194 -14.07 -13.15 -17.82
CA SER A 194 -14.63 -13.66 -19.08
C SER A 194 -15.00 -12.49 -20.00
N LYS A 195 -14.70 -12.65 -21.27
CA LYS A 195 -14.98 -11.65 -22.30
C LYS A 195 -16.48 -11.40 -22.54
N SER A 196 -17.34 -12.27 -22.01
CA SER A 196 -18.80 -12.06 -21.95
C SER A 196 -19.21 -10.83 -21.12
N ALA A 197 -18.30 -10.27 -20.31
CA ALA A 197 -18.57 -9.03 -19.58
C ALA A 197 -18.73 -7.79 -20.47
N GLU A 198 -18.21 -7.82 -21.72
CA GLU A 198 -18.29 -6.75 -22.70
C GLU A 198 -18.06 -5.36 -22.10
N THR A 199 -16.85 -5.11 -21.59
CA THR A 199 -16.51 -3.89 -20.86
C THR A 199 -15.07 -3.45 -21.10
N ALA A 200 -14.82 -2.15 -20.97
CA ALA A 200 -13.46 -1.63 -20.81
C ALA A 200 -13.02 -1.81 -19.35
N TRP A 201 -11.73 -2.02 -19.11
CA TRP A 201 -11.13 -2.14 -17.78
C TRP A 201 -9.88 -1.28 -17.65
N CYS A 202 -9.72 -0.64 -16.49
CA CYS A 202 -8.48 -0.01 -16.05
C CYS A 202 -7.98 -0.72 -14.79
N ASN A 203 -6.70 -1.06 -14.75
CA ASN A 203 -6.11 -1.80 -13.63
C ASN A 203 -5.94 -0.98 -12.35
N ILE A 204 -6.00 0.35 -12.46
CA ILE A 204 -5.88 1.29 -11.34
C ILE A 204 -7.28 1.75 -10.93
N PRO A 205 -7.73 1.53 -9.68
CA PRO A 205 -9.08 1.90 -9.24
C PRO A 205 -9.18 3.40 -8.95
N SER A 206 -10.40 3.92 -8.90
CA SER A 206 -10.65 5.30 -8.43
C SER A 206 -10.06 5.55 -7.06
N GLY A 207 -9.48 6.74 -6.83
CA GLY A 207 -8.91 7.08 -5.52
C GLY A 207 -8.01 8.29 -5.52
N GLU A 208 -7.38 8.50 -4.37
CA GLU A 208 -6.34 9.50 -4.16
C GLU A 208 -4.97 8.84 -4.30
N TYR A 209 -4.06 9.54 -4.96
CA TYR A 209 -2.71 9.09 -5.28
C TYR A 209 -1.70 10.20 -4.95
N GLU A 210 -0.57 9.81 -4.40
CA GLU A 210 0.50 10.75 -4.00
C GLU A 210 1.26 11.32 -5.23
N ALA A 211 1.11 10.71 -6.40
CA ALA A 211 1.73 11.16 -7.65
C ALA A 211 1.02 10.59 -8.87
N GLY A 212 1.31 11.15 -10.03
CA GLY A 212 0.94 10.58 -11.31
C GLY A 212 1.42 9.12 -11.46
N PHE A 213 0.68 8.34 -12.25
CA PHE A 213 0.91 6.92 -12.46
C PHE A 213 0.58 6.49 -13.88
N LYS A 214 0.99 5.28 -14.21
CA LYS A 214 0.65 4.62 -15.46
C LYS A 214 -0.52 3.67 -15.26
N ALA A 215 -1.60 3.86 -16.02
CA ALA A 215 -2.79 3.05 -15.98
C ALA A 215 -2.87 2.16 -17.21
N LYS A 216 -2.99 0.84 -17.04
CA LYS A 216 -3.15 -0.13 -18.13
C LYS A 216 -4.62 -0.32 -18.43
N LEU A 217 -4.99 -0.17 -19.71
CA LEU A 217 -6.34 -0.35 -20.21
C LEU A 217 -6.48 -1.69 -20.93
N THR A 218 -7.57 -2.41 -20.65
CA THR A 218 -7.84 -3.74 -21.21
C THR A 218 -9.24 -3.78 -21.80
N ALA A 219 -9.37 -4.21 -23.04
CA ALA A 219 -10.65 -4.56 -23.63
C ALA A 219 -11.05 -5.97 -23.20
N VAL A 220 -12.17 -6.09 -22.52
CA VAL A 220 -12.79 -7.35 -22.12
C VAL A 220 -13.98 -7.55 -23.04
N SER A 221 -13.76 -8.14 -24.22
CA SER A 221 -14.77 -8.31 -25.26
C SER A 221 -14.51 -9.57 -26.07
N GLN A 222 -15.58 -10.24 -26.51
CA GLN A 222 -15.49 -11.34 -27.46
C GLN A 222 -15.18 -10.86 -28.87
N ASN A 223 -15.45 -9.59 -29.16
CA ASN A 223 -15.10 -9.01 -30.46
C ASN A 223 -13.58 -8.72 -30.52
N SER A 224 -12.87 -9.47 -31.35
CA SER A 224 -11.41 -9.33 -31.52
C SER A 224 -10.99 -7.97 -32.09
N ASN A 225 -11.90 -7.25 -32.75
CA ASN A 225 -11.65 -5.93 -33.34
C ASN A 225 -12.00 -4.79 -32.38
N ALA A 226 -12.45 -5.09 -31.15
CA ALA A 226 -12.74 -4.08 -30.13
C ALA A 226 -11.48 -3.25 -29.81
N LYS A 227 -11.56 -1.95 -29.97
CA LYS A 227 -10.56 -0.98 -29.53
C LYS A 227 -11.00 -0.32 -28.23
N LEU A 228 -10.10 0.33 -27.55
CA LEU A 228 -10.41 1.16 -26.40
C LEU A 228 -10.43 2.62 -26.81
N VAL A 229 -11.46 3.34 -26.38
CA VAL A 229 -11.56 4.80 -26.51
C VAL A 229 -11.66 5.40 -25.11
N TYR A 230 -11.02 6.57 -24.89
CA TYR A 230 -11.04 7.20 -23.57
C TYR A 230 -11.02 8.73 -23.62
N THR A 231 -11.48 9.32 -22.52
CA THR A 231 -11.36 10.75 -22.19
C THR A 231 -10.83 10.89 -20.77
N THR A 232 -10.21 12.02 -20.46
CA THR A 232 -9.70 12.33 -19.11
C THR A 232 -10.38 13.54 -18.45
N ASP A 233 -11.30 14.17 -19.16
CA ASP A 233 -12.07 15.35 -18.74
C ASP A 233 -13.46 15.00 -18.19
N GLY A 234 -13.79 13.71 -18.09
CA GLY A 234 -15.10 13.24 -17.61
C GLY A 234 -16.20 13.25 -18.67
N THR A 235 -15.94 13.68 -19.88
CA THR A 235 -16.91 13.57 -21.00
C THR A 235 -17.06 12.10 -21.42
N ALA A 236 -18.22 11.74 -22.00
CA ALA A 236 -18.41 10.39 -22.52
C ALA A 236 -17.51 10.19 -23.78
N PRO A 237 -16.71 9.12 -23.83
CA PRO A 237 -15.90 8.85 -25.03
C PRO A 237 -16.78 8.52 -26.23
N THR A 238 -16.36 8.99 -27.39
CA THR A 238 -16.99 8.76 -28.69
C THR A 238 -16.03 8.05 -29.62
N ALA A 239 -16.47 7.64 -30.81
CA ALA A 239 -15.58 7.06 -31.80
C ALA A 239 -14.44 8.00 -32.25
N LYS A 240 -14.58 9.32 -32.01
CA LYS A 240 -13.54 10.32 -32.29
C LYS A 240 -12.58 10.57 -31.14
N SER A 241 -12.85 10.03 -29.96
CA SER A 241 -11.99 10.17 -28.79
C SER A 241 -10.65 9.45 -28.99
N LYS A 242 -9.68 9.70 -28.10
CA LYS A 242 -8.37 9.00 -28.13
C LYS A 242 -8.57 7.49 -28.12
N GLN A 243 -7.92 6.79 -29.05
CA GLN A 243 -8.00 5.34 -29.21
C GLN A 243 -6.69 4.68 -28.82
N VAL A 244 -6.76 3.54 -28.16
CA VAL A 244 -5.60 2.70 -27.82
C VAL A 244 -5.94 1.22 -28.02
N ALA A 245 -4.92 0.39 -28.25
CA ALA A 245 -5.07 -1.05 -28.29
C ALA A 245 -5.28 -1.61 -26.87
N THR A 246 -5.88 -2.80 -26.76
CA THR A 246 -5.93 -3.52 -25.49
C THR A 246 -4.52 -3.78 -24.94
N GLY A 247 -4.34 -3.62 -23.63
CA GLY A 247 -3.03 -3.74 -22.97
C GLY A 247 -2.18 -2.47 -23.00
N SER A 248 -2.61 -1.41 -23.70
CA SER A 248 -1.91 -0.12 -23.71
C SER A 248 -1.91 0.53 -22.33
N THR A 249 -0.87 1.31 -22.09
CA THR A 249 -0.71 2.11 -20.87
C THR A 249 -0.86 3.58 -21.20
N ILE A 250 -1.63 4.30 -20.39
CA ILE A 250 -1.79 5.76 -20.45
C ILE A 250 -1.22 6.39 -19.17
N ASN A 251 -0.71 7.61 -19.28
CA ASN A 251 -0.25 8.40 -18.14
C ASN A 251 -1.42 9.18 -17.55
N ILE A 252 -1.53 9.15 -16.22
CA ILE A 252 -2.41 9.99 -15.41
C ILE A 252 -1.51 10.85 -14.53
N GLU A 253 -1.29 12.09 -14.92
CA GLU A 253 -0.36 13.01 -14.23
C GLU A 253 -1.08 13.99 -13.31
N GLU A 254 -2.36 14.24 -13.56
CA GLU A 254 -3.17 15.23 -12.87
C GLU A 254 -4.50 14.65 -12.41
N THR A 255 -5.14 15.33 -11.46
CA THR A 255 -6.52 15.03 -11.04
C THR A 255 -7.45 15.04 -12.24
N CYS A 256 -8.15 13.93 -12.48
CA CYS A 256 -9.00 13.76 -13.63
C CYS A 256 -10.13 12.75 -13.42
N THR A 257 -11.12 12.80 -14.30
CA THR A 257 -12.12 11.74 -14.45
C THR A 257 -11.86 11.01 -15.75
N LEU A 258 -11.25 9.84 -15.68
CA LEU A 258 -11.06 8.93 -16.80
C LEU A 258 -12.36 8.22 -17.11
N LYS A 259 -12.84 8.32 -18.34
CA LYS A 259 -13.86 7.41 -18.89
C LYS A 259 -13.26 6.60 -20.02
N VAL A 260 -13.42 5.28 -19.97
CA VAL A 260 -12.91 4.35 -20.97
C VAL A 260 -14.03 3.42 -21.43
N GLY A 261 -14.16 3.20 -22.73
CA GLY A 261 -15.18 2.35 -23.35
C GLY A 261 -14.61 1.48 -24.47
N LEU A 262 -15.39 0.50 -24.87
CA LEU A 262 -15.13 -0.35 -26.05
C LEU A 262 -15.68 0.34 -27.31
N LEU A 263 -14.84 0.51 -28.32
CA LEU A 263 -15.25 0.94 -29.67
C LEU A 263 -15.39 -0.30 -30.56
N ILE A 264 -16.61 -0.59 -30.98
CA ILE A 264 -16.95 -1.73 -31.83
C ILE A 264 -17.85 -1.22 -32.94
N ASN A 265 -17.42 -1.36 -34.18
CA ASN A 265 -18.19 -0.94 -35.39
C ASN A 265 -18.71 0.50 -35.31
N GLY A 266 -17.87 1.42 -34.81
CA GLY A 266 -18.23 2.85 -34.67
C GLY A 266 -19.04 3.21 -33.42
N ASN A 267 -19.52 2.22 -32.65
CA ASN A 267 -20.29 2.44 -31.42
C ASN A 267 -19.42 2.27 -30.20
N VAL A 268 -19.65 3.10 -29.17
CA VAL A 268 -18.95 3.01 -27.89
C VAL A 268 -19.86 2.39 -26.84
N THR A 269 -19.43 1.29 -26.25
CA THR A 269 -20.16 0.51 -25.24
C THR A 269 -19.27 0.17 -24.04
N GLY A 270 -19.82 -0.44 -23.00
CA GLY A 270 -19.06 -0.94 -21.86
C GLY A 270 -18.23 0.13 -21.14
N ILE A 271 -18.73 1.36 -21.12
CA ILE A 271 -18.02 2.52 -20.52
C ILE A 271 -17.89 2.35 -19.02
N ARG A 272 -16.68 2.57 -18.53
CA ARG A 272 -16.39 2.66 -17.10
C ARG A 272 -15.79 4.02 -16.75
N THR A 273 -16.07 4.48 -15.55
CA THR A 273 -15.60 5.76 -15.02
C THR A 273 -14.65 5.54 -13.86
N TYR A 274 -13.54 6.24 -13.87
CA TYR A 274 -12.53 6.23 -12.82
C TYR A 274 -12.22 7.68 -12.42
N ASN A 275 -12.36 7.99 -11.14
CA ASN A 275 -12.07 9.31 -10.60
C ASN A 275 -10.73 9.27 -9.87
N TYR A 276 -9.79 10.06 -10.32
CA TYR A 276 -8.46 10.15 -9.76
C TYR A 276 -8.20 11.53 -9.16
N THR A 277 -7.76 11.57 -7.93
CA THR A 277 -7.25 12.77 -7.28
C THR A 277 -5.74 12.59 -7.11
N ILE A 278 -4.95 13.40 -7.80
CA ILE A 278 -3.50 13.42 -7.61
C ILE A 278 -3.21 14.53 -6.61
N LYS A 279 -2.59 14.17 -5.48
CA LYS A 279 -2.22 15.16 -4.46
C LYS A 279 -1.18 16.11 -5.01
N ALA A 280 -1.42 17.40 -4.88
CA ALA A 280 -0.41 18.40 -5.16
C ALA A 280 0.79 18.19 -4.23
N PHE A 281 2.00 18.36 -4.78
CA PHE A 281 3.19 18.35 -3.95
C PHE A 281 3.18 19.59 -3.03
N GLU A 282 3.26 19.35 -1.73
CA GLU A 282 3.42 20.39 -0.72
C GLU A 282 4.91 20.65 -0.49
N PRO A 283 5.44 21.83 -0.84
CA PRO A 283 6.84 22.16 -0.56
C PRO A 283 7.13 22.08 0.95
N TYR A 284 8.24 21.44 1.29
CA TYR A 284 8.67 21.31 2.69
C TYR A 284 10.14 21.69 2.85
N THR A 285 10.56 21.91 4.09
CA THR A 285 11.95 22.22 4.43
C THR A 285 12.60 21.01 5.08
N ILE A 286 13.79 20.67 4.64
CA ILE A 286 14.67 19.71 5.32
C ILE A 286 15.81 20.48 5.98
N THR A 287 16.31 19.98 7.12
CA THR A 287 17.48 20.51 7.79
C THR A 287 18.60 19.47 7.71
N VAL A 288 19.74 19.86 7.19
CA VAL A 288 20.93 18.99 7.15
C VAL A 288 21.89 19.45 8.24
N TYR A 289 22.23 18.50 9.11
CA TYR A 289 23.18 18.71 10.22
C TYR A 289 24.50 18.04 9.93
N ALA A 290 25.61 18.72 10.26
CA ALA A 290 26.97 18.19 10.15
C ALA A 290 27.74 18.38 11.45
N ASN A 291 28.49 17.35 11.84
CA ASN A 291 29.40 17.39 12.95
C ASN A 291 30.77 16.82 12.53
N ALA A 292 31.85 17.47 12.92
CA ALA A 292 33.20 17.08 12.53
C ALA A 292 34.11 16.78 13.75
N ASP A 293 33.55 16.54 14.92
CA ASP A 293 34.30 16.34 16.17
C ASP A 293 35.28 15.15 16.10
N GLN A 294 35.02 14.17 15.23
CA GLN A 294 35.89 13.00 15.05
C GLN A 294 37.16 13.35 14.23
N VAL A 295 37.17 14.44 13.46
CA VAL A 295 38.28 14.80 12.58
C VAL A 295 39.16 15.80 13.28
N THR A 296 40.26 15.35 13.85
CA THR A 296 41.27 16.20 14.47
C THR A 296 41.68 17.28 13.47
N ASN A 297 41.75 18.54 13.92
CA ASN A 297 42.10 19.68 13.07
C ASN A 297 41.12 19.98 11.93
N TRP A 298 39.81 19.62 12.07
CA TRP A 298 38.83 20.14 11.13
C TRP A 298 38.74 21.68 11.18
N GLY A 299 39.10 22.29 12.29
CA GLY A 299 39.04 23.74 12.46
C GLY A 299 37.63 24.25 12.80
N SER A 300 37.51 25.60 12.91
CA SER A 300 36.25 26.24 13.29
C SER A 300 35.31 26.55 12.15
N ALA A 301 35.79 26.48 10.89
CA ALA A 301 35.00 26.82 9.72
C ALA A 301 34.23 25.58 9.19
N MET A 302 32.96 25.78 8.87
CA MET A 302 32.11 24.80 8.22
C MET A 302 31.41 25.46 7.05
N TYR A 303 31.60 24.92 5.85
CA TYR A 303 30.90 25.33 4.63
C TYR A 303 30.03 24.19 4.13
N PHE A 304 28.83 24.53 3.68
CA PHE A 304 27.93 23.62 2.97
C PHE A 304 27.91 24.06 1.50
N TYR A 305 28.37 23.19 0.61
CA TYR A 305 28.21 23.34 -0.83
C TYR A 305 27.13 22.35 -1.27
N ALA A 306 26.01 22.87 -1.78
CA ALA A 306 24.89 22.07 -2.17
C ALA A 306 24.41 22.41 -3.58
N TRP A 307 23.98 21.38 -4.31
CA TRP A 307 23.50 21.51 -5.69
C TRP A 307 22.43 20.43 -6.02
N ASN A 308 21.76 20.64 -7.13
CA ASN A 308 20.85 19.68 -7.74
C ASN A 308 20.94 19.73 -9.27
N THR A 309 20.02 19.07 -9.98
CA THR A 309 19.95 19.07 -11.45
C THR A 309 19.68 20.46 -12.05
N SER A 310 19.14 21.39 -11.27
CA SER A 310 18.83 22.77 -11.72
C SER A 310 19.97 23.76 -11.41
N GLY A 311 21.03 23.33 -10.72
CA GLY A 311 22.18 24.15 -10.39
C GLY A 311 22.53 24.19 -8.90
N GLU A 312 23.27 25.20 -8.51
CA GLU A 312 23.74 25.41 -7.14
C GLU A 312 22.57 25.87 -6.23
N LEU A 313 22.51 25.30 -5.05
CA LEU A 313 21.54 25.66 -3.99
C LEU A 313 22.15 26.54 -2.90
N THR A 314 23.46 26.68 -2.91
CA THR A 314 24.26 27.54 -2.03
C THR A 314 25.09 28.50 -2.88
N GLU A 315 25.95 29.30 -2.27
CA GLU A 315 26.97 30.08 -2.98
C GLU A 315 27.88 29.13 -3.77
N LYS A 316 28.57 29.71 -4.77
CA LYS A 316 29.63 28.98 -5.53
C LYS A 316 30.67 28.39 -4.59
N TRP A 317 31.34 27.33 -5.09
CA TRP A 317 32.40 26.69 -4.32
C TRP A 317 33.30 27.69 -3.58
N PRO A 318 33.54 27.54 -2.27
CA PRO A 318 33.27 26.36 -1.41
C PRO A 318 31.87 26.26 -0.82
N GLY A 319 30.93 27.05 -1.26
CA GLY A 319 29.55 27.06 -0.75
C GLY A 319 29.35 28.14 0.32
N THR A 320 28.25 28.06 1.03
CA THR A 320 27.86 29.01 2.08
C THR A 320 28.55 28.67 3.40
N ALA A 321 29.17 29.66 4.03
CA ALA A 321 29.74 29.52 5.38
C ALA A 321 28.57 29.33 6.41
N VAL A 322 28.64 28.25 7.17
CA VAL A 322 27.58 27.90 8.16
C VAL A 322 28.04 28.30 9.55
N THR A 323 27.44 29.35 10.10
CA THR A 323 27.63 29.81 11.48
C THR A 323 26.52 29.31 12.42
N ALA A 324 25.36 28.94 11.85
CA ALA A 324 24.24 28.39 12.61
C ALA A 324 24.59 27.04 13.23
N THR A 325 24.46 26.95 14.53
CA THR A 325 24.73 25.73 15.28
C THR A 325 23.64 25.39 16.28
N LYS A 326 23.49 24.09 16.56
CA LYS A 326 22.59 23.57 17.58
C LYS A 326 23.32 22.54 18.44
N THR A 327 23.22 22.68 19.76
CA THR A 327 23.76 21.68 20.68
C THR A 327 22.67 20.68 21.04
N LEU A 328 22.91 19.40 20.76
CA LEU A 328 22.01 18.30 21.10
C LEU A 328 22.80 17.28 21.92
N ASN A 329 22.32 16.95 23.11
CA ASN A 329 22.98 16.03 24.05
C ASN A 329 24.50 16.29 24.21
N GLY A 330 24.86 17.58 24.36
CA GLY A 330 26.25 18.01 24.54
C GLY A 330 27.10 18.07 23.26
N LYS A 331 26.58 17.64 22.10
CA LYS A 331 27.28 17.64 20.81
C LYS A 331 26.85 18.82 19.95
N LYS A 332 27.81 19.55 19.38
CA LYS A 332 27.56 20.71 18.52
C LYS A 332 27.36 20.28 17.07
N TRP A 333 26.26 20.72 16.47
CA TRP A 333 25.90 20.47 15.09
C TRP A 333 25.84 21.77 14.31
N TYR A 334 26.51 21.87 13.20
CA TYR A 334 26.31 22.90 12.18
C TYR A 334 25.09 22.49 11.37
N TYR A 335 24.24 23.44 10.97
CA TYR A 335 23.06 23.09 10.18
C TYR A 335 22.68 24.14 9.16
N MET A 336 21.98 23.67 8.10
CA MET A 336 21.40 24.51 7.05
C MET A 336 20.09 23.92 6.60
N ASP A 337 19.12 24.79 6.29
CA ASP A 337 17.82 24.44 5.79
C ASP A 337 17.76 24.49 4.27
N PHE A 338 17.11 23.50 3.65
CA PHE A 338 16.87 23.43 2.21
C PHE A 338 15.38 23.25 1.93
N LYS A 339 14.83 24.07 1.02
CA LYS A 339 13.46 23.93 0.55
C LYS A 339 13.35 22.90 -0.55
N ILE A 340 12.57 21.85 -0.33
CA ILE A 340 12.20 20.86 -1.32
C ILE A 340 10.92 21.36 -2.00
N LYS A 341 11.02 21.75 -3.29
CA LYS A 341 9.96 22.44 -4.04
C LYS A 341 9.20 21.52 -4.99
N SER A 342 9.69 20.32 -5.25
CA SER A 342 9.03 19.32 -6.09
C SER A 342 9.37 17.91 -5.59
N LYS A 343 8.61 16.93 -6.02
CA LYS A 343 8.78 15.53 -5.61
C LYS A 343 10.16 14.98 -6.01
N ASP A 344 10.67 15.40 -7.15
CA ASP A 344 11.95 14.95 -7.69
C ASP A 344 13.13 15.85 -7.25
N ALA A 345 12.84 16.86 -6.41
CA ALA A 345 13.90 17.72 -5.89
C ALA A 345 14.75 16.94 -4.89
N ILE A 346 16.05 16.88 -5.19
CA ILE A 346 17.07 16.30 -4.33
C ILE A 346 18.08 17.37 -3.97
N VAL A 347 18.81 17.15 -2.88
CA VAL A 347 19.97 17.96 -2.50
C VAL A 347 21.18 17.04 -2.52
N ASN A 348 22.19 17.40 -3.31
CA ASN A 348 23.54 16.85 -3.16
C ASN A 348 24.34 17.83 -2.33
N ILE A 349 25.21 17.36 -1.44
CA ILE A 349 25.90 18.23 -0.50
C ILE A 349 27.33 17.74 -0.22
N ILE A 350 28.25 18.69 -0.05
CA ILE A 350 29.59 18.50 0.45
C ILE A 350 29.80 19.42 1.66
N PHE A 351 30.37 18.88 2.72
CA PHE A 351 30.86 19.67 3.84
C PHE A 351 32.35 19.94 3.64
N ASN A 352 32.80 21.19 3.87
CA ASN A 352 34.18 21.54 3.70
C ASN A 352 34.63 22.68 4.64
N GLN A 353 35.93 22.96 4.67
CA GLN A 353 36.53 24.01 5.49
C GLN A 353 36.82 25.30 4.71
N GLY A 354 36.43 25.37 3.45
CA GLY A 354 36.72 26.44 2.52
C GLY A 354 37.62 26.00 1.34
N LYS A 355 37.91 26.93 0.44
CA LYS A 355 38.64 26.65 -0.78
C LYS A 355 40.01 26.02 -0.50
N ASN A 356 40.33 24.93 -1.22
CA ASN A 356 41.60 24.19 -1.13
C ASN A 356 41.92 23.61 0.28
N LYS A 357 40.90 23.32 1.06
CA LYS A 357 41.01 22.70 2.39
C LYS A 357 40.33 21.36 2.44
N LYS A 358 40.18 20.76 3.63
CA LYS A 358 39.50 19.49 3.86
C LYS A 358 38.05 19.53 3.36
N GLN A 359 37.61 18.44 2.73
CA GLN A 359 36.24 18.27 2.26
C GLN A 359 35.77 16.82 2.42
N THR A 360 34.46 16.62 2.46
CA THR A 360 33.84 15.29 2.42
C THR A 360 33.67 14.81 0.97
N GLU A 361 33.36 13.54 0.83
CA GLU A 361 32.76 13.01 -0.39
C GLU A 361 31.37 13.62 -0.65
N ASP A 362 30.82 13.40 -1.84
CA ASP A 362 29.50 13.87 -2.23
C ASP A 362 28.42 13.04 -1.53
N LEU A 363 27.60 13.67 -0.73
CA LEU A 363 26.37 13.09 -0.19
C LEU A 363 25.25 13.35 -1.20
N LYS A 364 24.69 12.29 -1.78
CA LYS A 364 23.75 12.38 -2.90
C LYS A 364 22.30 12.13 -2.46
N ALA A 365 21.38 12.78 -3.18
CA ALA A 365 19.94 12.54 -3.08
C ALA A 365 19.35 12.74 -1.66
N VAL A 366 19.84 13.73 -0.94
CA VAL A 366 19.30 14.09 0.38
C VAL A 366 17.93 14.77 0.18
N ASN A 367 16.87 14.18 0.70
CA ASN A 367 15.48 14.65 0.57
C ASN A 367 14.70 14.66 1.90
N SER A 368 15.37 14.43 3.00
CA SER A 368 14.81 14.48 4.35
C SER A 368 15.83 15.07 5.33
N THR A 369 15.37 15.51 6.49
CA THR A 369 16.27 15.97 7.57
C THR A 369 17.27 14.88 7.93
N LYS A 370 18.55 15.23 7.94
CA LYS A 370 19.69 14.31 8.13
C LYS A 370 20.71 14.84 9.11
N PHE A 371 21.30 13.91 9.84
CA PHE A 371 22.45 14.14 10.72
C PHE A 371 23.65 13.35 10.22
N TYR A 372 24.72 14.05 9.88
CA TYR A 372 25.95 13.45 9.36
C TYR A 372 27.14 13.72 10.27
N GLU A 373 27.79 12.65 10.72
CA GLU A 373 29.10 12.72 11.37
C GLU A 373 30.20 12.54 10.32
N ILE A 374 31.08 13.54 10.19
CA ILE A 374 32.26 13.44 9.34
C ILE A 374 33.26 12.54 10.07
N THR A 375 33.67 11.46 9.43
CA THR A 375 34.54 10.43 10.04
C THR A 375 36.00 10.68 9.70
N THR A 376 36.93 9.99 10.37
CA THR A 376 38.36 10.03 10.07
C THR A 376 38.73 9.23 8.80
N THR A 377 37.83 8.38 8.33
CA THR A 377 38.03 7.57 7.11
C THR A 377 38.03 8.46 5.87
N GLN A 378 38.92 8.20 4.95
CA GLN A 378 39.02 8.93 3.69
C GLN A 378 38.98 8.00 2.48
N ASN A 379 38.27 8.44 1.44
CA ASN A 379 38.24 7.84 0.11
C ASN A 379 38.83 8.87 -0.89
N ASN A 380 39.93 8.55 -1.57
CA ASN A 380 40.57 9.45 -2.52
C ASN A 380 40.84 10.87 -1.95
N GLY A 381 41.31 10.95 -0.69
CA GLY A 381 41.60 12.22 -0.01
C GLY A 381 40.38 13.01 0.48
N LYS A 382 39.14 12.48 0.33
CA LYS A 382 37.91 13.07 0.83
C LYS A 382 37.43 12.31 2.04
N TYR A 383 36.95 13.00 3.08
CA TYR A 383 36.40 12.39 4.30
C TYR A 383 35.04 11.76 4.03
N THR A 384 34.78 10.59 4.61
CA THR A 384 33.47 9.97 4.57
C THR A 384 32.55 10.55 5.62
N CYS A 385 31.23 10.40 5.41
CA CYS A 385 30.20 10.79 6.35
C CYS A 385 29.37 9.60 6.77
N LYS A 386 29.09 9.50 8.07
CA LYS A 386 28.16 8.52 8.63
C LYS A 386 26.80 9.19 8.83
N ASP A 387 25.74 8.63 8.23
CA ASP A 387 24.37 9.02 8.54
C ASP A 387 24.01 8.46 9.93
N VAL A 388 23.80 9.37 10.87
CA VAL A 388 23.42 9.06 12.27
C VAL A 388 22.04 9.60 12.61
N THR A 389 21.21 9.85 11.60
CA THR A 389 19.87 10.41 11.74
C THR A 389 19.00 9.60 12.71
N ALA A 390 19.06 8.28 12.65
CA ALA A 390 18.29 7.40 13.54
C ALA A 390 18.62 7.59 15.05
N ILE A 391 19.82 8.11 15.36
CA ILE A 391 20.27 8.35 16.73
C ILE A 391 19.88 9.76 17.21
N TRP A 392 19.94 10.74 16.33
CA TRP A 392 19.85 12.16 16.66
C TRP A 392 18.53 12.83 16.25
N ALA A 393 17.79 12.24 15.31
CA ALA A 393 16.45 12.72 15.02
C ALA A 393 15.58 12.56 16.26
N PRO A 394 14.81 13.60 16.66
CA PRO A 394 13.85 13.45 17.75
C PRO A 394 12.95 12.25 17.43
N THR A 395 12.81 11.32 18.38
CA THR A 395 11.87 10.21 18.31
C THR A 395 10.44 10.73 18.49
N GLY A 396 9.98 11.53 17.54
CA GLY A 396 8.63 11.97 17.38
C GLY A 396 8.22 11.62 15.96
N ILE A 397 7.01 11.13 15.78
CA ILE A 397 6.40 10.69 14.52
C ILE A 397 6.90 11.56 13.35
N THR A 398 7.87 11.04 12.60
CA THR A 398 8.37 11.67 11.39
C THR A 398 7.33 11.46 10.30
N GLY A 399 6.59 12.51 9.94
CA GLY A 399 5.71 12.46 8.79
C GLY A 399 4.35 13.10 8.94
N THR A 400 4.21 14.12 9.80
CA THR A 400 3.10 15.05 9.65
C THR A 400 3.68 16.38 9.16
N PRO A 401 3.24 16.93 8.02
CA PRO A 401 3.55 18.29 7.67
C PRO A 401 3.07 19.16 8.82
N THR A 402 3.96 19.97 9.39
CA THR A 402 3.58 20.98 10.37
C THR A 402 2.74 22.00 9.61
N ILE A 403 1.43 21.85 9.69
CA ILE A 403 0.53 22.96 9.39
C ILE A 403 0.85 24.00 10.44
N SER A 404 1.52 25.07 10.04
CA SER A 404 1.69 26.25 10.85
C SER A 404 0.35 26.99 10.95
N ASN A 405 -0.55 26.44 11.74
CA ASN A 405 -1.64 27.22 12.30
C ASN A 405 -1.24 27.55 13.73
N THR A 406 -0.75 28.76 13.91
CA THR A 406 -0.63 29.44 15.19
C THR A 406 -2.01 29.72 15.79
N THR A 407 -2.70 28.68 16.21
CA THR A 407 -3.67 28.72 17.28
C THR A 407 -3.30 27.57 18.21
N THR A 408 -2.71 27.91 19.34
CA THR A 408 -2.52 26.98 20.44
C THR A 408 -3.90 26.51 20.90
N ASP A 409 -4.34 25.37 20.35
CA ASP A 409 -5.56 24.72 20.83
C ASP A 409 -5.29 24.25 22.25
N ASN A 410 -5.93 24.89 23.20
CA ASN A 410 -5.83 24.60 24.65
C ASN A 410 -6.64 23.35 25.02
N ALA A 411 -7.14 22.62 24.06
CA ALA A 411 -7.92 21.41 24.29
C ALA A 411 -7.05 20.23 24.75
N TRP A 412 -7.66 19.35 25.48
CA TRP A 412 -7.11 18.06 25.89
C TRP A 412 -7.61 16.96 24.98
N TYR A 413 -6.74 15.99 24.67
CA TYR A 413 -7.08 14.84 23.82
C TYR A 413 -6.59 13.56 24.45
N THR A 414 -7.32 12.47 24.23
CA THR A 414 -6.82 11.10 24.49
C THR A 414 -5.71 10.73 23.51
N LEU A 415 -4.95 9.67 23.77
CA LEU A 415 -3.96 9.14 22.81
C LEU A 415 -4.60 8.65 21.49
N SER A 416 -5.89 8.32 21.51
CA SER A 416 -6.65 7.97 20.32
C SER A 416 -7.15 9.16 19.49
N GLY A 417 -6.85 10.41 19.95
CA GLY A 417 -7.23 11.64 19.25
C GLY A 417 -8.62 12.18 19.61
N MET A 418 -9.32 11.60 20.57
CA MET A 418 -10.63 12.11 21.01
C MET A 418 -10.46 13.38 21.85
N LYS A 419 -11.14 14.46 21.45
CA LYS A 419 -11.16 15.75 22.17
C LYS A 419 -11.91 15.61 23.49
N LEU A 420 -11.31 16.07 24.58
CA LEU A 420 -11.93 16.11 25.91
C LEU A 420 -12.46 17.52 26.21
N GLY A 421 -13.63 17.62 26.80
CA GLY A 421 -14.27 18.89 27.12
C GLY A 421 -13.58 19.70 28.23
N LYS A 422 -12.70 19.07 29.02
CA LYS A 422 -11.93 19.67 30.11
C LYS A 422 -10.65 18.89 30.37
N LYS A 423 -9.77 19.42 31.23
CA LYS A 423 -8.60 18.69 31.74
C LYS A 423 -9.04 17.37 32.38
N PRO A 424 -8.47 16.21 31.96
CA PRO A 424 -8.81 14.93 32.55
C PRO A 424 -8.42 14.87 34.03
N ALA A 425 -9.29 14.28 34.84
CA ALA A 425 -9.06 14.05 36.25
C ALA A 425 -8.51 12.65 36.52
N GLU A 426 -8.65 11.73 35.59
CA GLU A 426 -8.16 10.36 35.71
C GLU A 426 -6.68 10.27 35.40
N SER A 427 -5.95 9.42 36.15
CA SER A 427 -4.55 9.12 35.85
C SER A 427 -4.41 8.51 34.47
N GLY A 428 -3.50 9.03 33.68
CA GLY A 428 -3.34 8.57 32.30
C GLY A 428 -2.40 9.45 31.46
N VAL A 429 -2.26 9.08 30.20
CA VAL A 429 -1.47 9.84 29.23
C VAL A 429 -2.40 10.54 28.26
N TYR A 430 -2.24 11.85 28.11
CA TYR A 430 -3.08 12.73 27.29
C TYR A 430 -2.22 13.61 26.39
N ILE A 431 -2.84 14.27 25.43
CA ILE A 431 -2.21 15.29 24.58
C ILE A 431 -2.83 16.65 24.91
N HIS A 432 -2.00 17.62 25.22
CA HIS A 432 -2.38 18.99 25.46
C HIS A 432 -1.38 19.94 24.81
N GLN A 433 -1.86 20.90 24.03
CA GLN A 433 -1.02 21.82 23.23
C GLN A 433 0.02 21.08 22.37
N GLY A 434 -0.38 19.96 21.77
CA GLY A 434 0.52 19.14 20.95
C GLY A 434 1.58 18.36 21.71
N LYS A 435 1.58 18.41 23.06
CA LYS A 435 2.56 17.69 23.91
C LYS A 435 1.90 16.56 24.67
N LYS A 436 2.66 15.51 24.91
CA LYS A 436 2.25 14.38 25.76
C LYS A 436 2.33 14.80 27.24
N VAL A 437 1.23 14.68 27.95
CA VAL A 437 1.11 15.06 29.37
C VAL A 437 0.65 13.83 30.18
N ILE A 438 1.33 13.55 31.27
CA ILE A 438 0.94 12.48 32.21
C ILE A 438 0.18 13.13 33.38
N ILE A 439 -1.06 12.70 33.58
CA ILE A 439 -1.85 13.00 34.76
C ILE A 439 -1.63 11.84 35.76
N ARG A 440 -1.21 12.11 36.95
CA ARG A 440 -0.95 11.14 38.05
C ARG A 440 -2.08 11.17 39.04
#